data_9edb899d9b90fcf579556f4f209e69a0
#
_entry.id   9edb899d9b90fcf579556f4f209e69a0
#
_cell.length_a   1.000
_cell.length_b   1.000
_cell.length_c   1.000
_cell.angle_alpha   90.00
_cell.angle_beta   90.00
_cell.angle_gamma   90.00
#
_symmetry.space_group_name_H-M   'P 1'
#
loop_
_entity.id
_entity.type
_entity.pdbx_description
1 polymer ?
#
loop_
_entity_poly.entity_id
_entity_poly.type
_entity_poly.pdbx_seq_one_letter_code
_entity_poly.pdbx_strand_id
1 'polypeptide(L)' 'MVTERNELIAWATGQREEALRQVDLFSTGGVKAQLVMPDGTTQDITAGVLSHQKENVDAFSRIVSALQS' A
#
# COMPACT_ATOMS: atom_id res chain seq x y z
N MET A 1 -23.97 -9.11 -9.64
CA MET A 1 -24.79 -7.92 -9.44
C MET A 1 -23.94 -6.67 -9.56
N VAL A 2 -24.48 -5.63 -10.16
CA VAL A 2 -23.74 -4.38 -10.41
C VAL A 2 -23.27 -3.74 -9.10
N THR A 3 -24.11 -3.80 -8.04
CA THR A 3 -23.79 -3.22 -6.74
C THR A 3 -22.54 -3.85 -6.11
N GLU A 4 -22.44 -5.17 -6.15
CA GLU A 4 -21.26 -5.87 -5.61
C GLU A 4 -19.98 -5.48 -6.35
N ARG A 5 -20.06 -5.37 -7.67
CA ARG A 5 -18.92 -4.97 -8.48
C ARG A 5 -18.49 -3.54 -8.13
N ASN A 6 -19.45 -2.64 -7.99
CA ASN A 6 -19.17 -1.25 -7.63
C ASN A 6 -18.53 -1.15 -6.24
N GLU A 7 -18.98 -1.98 -5.29
CA GLU A 7 -18.41 -2.03 -3.95
C GLU A 7 -16.97 -2.53 -3.99
N LEU A 8 -16.66 -3.54 -4.82
CA LEU A 8 -15.32 -4.06 -4.99
C LEU A 8 -14.39 -3.02 -5.61
N ILE A 9 -14.88 -2.30 -6.62
CA ILE A 9 -14.11 -1.23 -7.26
C ILE A 9 -13.81 -0.13 -6.24
N ALA A 10 -14.80 0.29 -5.46
CA ALA A 10 -14.61 1.31 -4.44
C ALA A 10 -13.60 0.86 -3.38
N TRP A 11 -13.71 -0.39 -2.92
CA TRP A 11 -12.78 -0.95 -1.95
C TRP A 11 -11.35 -0.97 -2.50
N ALA A 12 -11.16 -1.52 -3.70
CA ALA A 12 -9.83 -1.62 -4.31
C ALA A 12 -9.23 -0.24 -4.59
N THR A 13 -10.05 0.73 -5.03
CA THR A 13 -9.62 2.10 -5.25
C THR A 13 -9.14 2.73 -3.93
N GLY A 14 -9.90 2.52 -2.85
CA GLY A 14 -9.52 3.02 -1.53
C GLY A 14 -8.22 2.42 -1.03
N GLN A 15 -8.02 1.12 -1.24
CA GLN A 15 -6.77 0.45 -0.87
C GLN A 15 -5.59 0.98 -1.68
N ARG A 16 -5.79 1.22 -2.97
CA ARG A 16 -4.75 1.80 -3.83
C ARG A 16 -4.35 3.19 -3.34
N GLU A 17 -5.32 4.03 -3.02
CA GLU A 17 -5.05 5.39 -2.56
C GLU A 17 -4.35 5.40 -1.22
N GLU A 18 -4.71 4.50 -0.30
CA GLU A 18 -4.01 4.35 0.96
C GLU A 18 -2.56 3.93 0.75
N ALA A 19 -2.32 2.97 -0.16
CA ALA A 19 -0.96 2.55 -0.49
C ALA A 19 -0.15 3.69 -1.11
N LEU A 20 -0.77 4.49 -2.00
CA LEU A 20 -0.12 5.66 -2.59
C LEU A 20 0.26 6.68 -1.52
N ARG A 21 -0.61 6.90 -0.55
CA ARG A 21 -0.33 7.80 0.57
C ARG A 21 0.86 7.32 1.38
N GLN A 22 0.95 6.01 1.65
CA GLN A 22 2.08 5.41 2.35
C GLN A 22 3.37 5.56 1.55
N VAL A 23 3.32 5.32 0.24
CA VAL A 23 4.48 5.52 -0.64
C VAL A 23 4.99 6.97 -0.53
N ASP A 24 4.07 7.93 -0.58
CA ASP A 24 4.44 9.34 -0.48
C ASP A 24 5.11 9.66 0.85
N LEU A 25 4.51 9.22 1.96
CA LEU A 25 5.03 9.47 3.30
C LEU A 25 6.45 8.90 3.49
N PHE A 26 6.68 7.66 3.02
CA PHE A 26 7.99 7.03 3.18
C PHE A 26 9.01 7.54 2.16
N SER A 27 8.57 7.95 0.97
CA SER A 27 9.46 8.48 -0.07
C SER A 27 10.02 9.84 0.25
N THR A 28 9.24 10.70 0.92
CA THR A 28 9.68 12.05 1.25
C THR A 28 10.61 12.10 2.44
N GLY A 29 10.82 10.96 3.13
CA GLY A 29 11.68 10.89 4.30
C GLY A 29 11.05 11.46 5.56
N GLY A 30 9.76 11.82 5.53
CA GLY A 30 9.05 12.33 6.70
C GLY A 30 8.67 11.26 7.70
N VAL A 31 8.63 10.00 7.26
CA VAL A 31 8.27 8.86 8.10
C VAL A 31 9.26 7.74 7.83
N LYS A 32 9.67 7.05 8.90
CA LYS A 32 10.54 5.87 8.80
C LYS A 32 9.90 4.71 9.54
N ALA A 33 10.06 3.51 9.02
CA ALA A 33 9.61 2.28 9.66
C ALA A 33 10.79 1.57 10.28
N GLN A 34 10.63 1.14 11.53
CA GLN A 34 11.68 0.43 12.27
C GLN A 34 11.11 -0.81 12.93
N LEU A 35 11.90 -1.87 12.92
CA LEU A 35 11.59 -3.11 13.63
C LEU A 35 12.45 -3.18 14.88
N VAL A 36 11.80 -3.32 16.05
CA VAL A 36 12.52 -3.51 17.32
C VAL A 36 12.75 -5.00 17.52
N MET A 37 14.02 -5.36 17.65
CA MET A 37 14.41 -6.74 17.82
C MET A 37 14.34 -7.15 19.30
N PRO A 38 14.23 -8.47 19.62
CA PRO A 38 14.15 -8.93 21.00
C PRO A 38 15.33 -8.52 21.89
N ASP A 39 16.51 -8.28 21.28
CA ASP A 39 17.71 -7.86 22.01
C ASP A 39 17.77 -6.35 22.27
N GLY A 40 16.72 -5.61 21.87
CA GLY A 40 16.63 -4.17 22.06
C GLY A 40 17.23 -3.35 20.92
N THR A 41 17.83 -3.98 19.92
CA THR A 41 18.33 -3.26 18.74
C THR A 41 17.17 -2.92 17.81
N THR A 42 17.40 -1.92 16.94
CA THR A 42 16.41 -1.54 15.93
C THR A 42 16.96 -1.76 14.54
N GLN A 43 16.07 -2.14 13.63
CA GLN A 43 16.40 -2.30 12.22
C GLN A 43 15.51 -1.36 11.41
N ASP A 44 16.11 -0.57 10.52
CA ASP A 44 15.36 0.29 9.62
C ASP A 44 14.83 -0.57 8.46
N ILE A 45 13.49 -0.68 8.38
CA ILE A 45 12.81 -1.45 7.34
C ILE A 45 12.06 -0.54 6.37
N THR A 46 12.36 0.76 6.37
CA THR A 46 11.66 1.76 5.55
C THR A 46 11.68 1.38 4.07
N ALA A 47 12.83 0.98 3.54
CA ALA A 47 12.96 0.61 2.13
C ALA A 47 12.09 -0.61 1.79
N GLY A 48 12.04 -1.60 2.68
CA GLY A 48 11.20 -2.79 2.48
C GLY A 48 9.71 -2.46 2.52
N VAL A 49 9.29 -1.62 3.47
CA VAL A 49 7.91 -1.17 3.57
C VAL A 49 7.52 -0.37 2.31
N LEU A 50 8.39 0.53 1.87
CA LEU A 50 8.17 1.33 0.67
C LEU A 50 7.99 0.44 -0.56
N SER A 51 8.87 -0.53 -0.74
CA SER A 51 8.80 -1.49 -1.85
C SER A 51 7.49 -2.27 -1.82
N HIS A 52 7.10 -2.75 -0.63
CA HIS A 52 5.86 -3.50 -0.45
C HIS A 52 4.63 -2.64 -0.81
N GLN A 53 4.61 -1.38 -0.39
CA GLN A 53 3.49 -0.50 -0.71
C GLN A 53 3.43 -0.17 -2.20
N LYS A 54 4.57 -0.04 -2.87
CA LYS A 54 4.60 0.14 -4.33
C LYS A 54 4.02 -1.08 -5.05
N GLU A 55 4.32 -2.28 -4.56
CA GLU A 55 3.74 -3.51 -5.10
C GLU A 55 2.22 -3.52 -4.88
N ASN A 56 1.75 -3.06 -3.72
CA ASN A 56 0.33 -2.96 -3.42
C ASN A 56 -0.39 -1.99 -4.36
N VAL A 57 0.21 -0.83 -4.64
CA VAL A 57 -0.35 0.13 -5.59
C VAL A 57 -0.55 -0.54 -6.95
N ASP A 58 0.46 -1.24 -7.44
CA ASP A 58 0.41 -1.93 -8.71
C ASP A 58 -0.67 -3.02 -8.71
N ALA A 59 -0.71 -3.84 -7.66
CA ALA A 59 -1.69 -4.92 -7.54
C ALA A 59 -3.12 -4.38 -7.52
N PHE A 60 -3.39 -3.36 -6.71
CA PHE A 60 -4.73 -2.78 -6.64
C PHE A 60 -5.12 -2.05 -7.92
N SER A 61 -4.16 -1.44 -8.61
CA SER A 61 -4.41 -0.82 -9.92
C SER A 61 -4.86 -1.86 -10.95
N ARG A 62 -4.23 -3.03 -10.94
CA ARG A 62 -4.61 -4.15 -11.82
C ARG A 62 -6.00 -4.67 -11.48
N ILE A 63 -6.32 -4.78 -10.18
CA ILE A 63 -7.63 -5.24 -9.73
C ILE A 63 -8.72 -4.26 -10.18
N VAL A 64 -8.51 -2.96 -9.98
CA VAL A 64 -9.47 -1.94 -10.41
C VAL A 64 -9.67 -1.99 -11.91
N SER A 65 -8.58 -2.09 -12.68
CA SER A 65 -8.65 -2.18 -14.14
C SER A 65 -9.45 -3.41 -14.58
N ALA A 66 -9.21 -4.56 -13.96
CA ALA A 66 -9.91 -5.80 -14.29
C ALA A 66 -11.41 -5.69 -13.98
N LEU A 67 -11.76 -5.05 -12.85
CA LEU A 67 -13.16 -4.89 -12.46
C LEU A 67 -13.92 -3.90 -13.35
N GLN A 68 -13.22 -2.96 -13.96
CA GLN A 68 -13.81 -1.93 -14.82
C GLN A 68 -13.88 -2.32 -16.30
N SER A 69 -13.19 -3.37 -16.70
CA SER A 69 -13.15 -3.81 -18.10
C SER A 69 -14.32 -4.69 -18.51
#